data_72258411077b730a575b7f01377b5624
#
_entry.id   72258411077b730a575b7f01377b5624
#
_cell.length_a   1.000
_cell.length_b   1.000
_cell.length_c   1.000
_cell.angle_alpha   90.00
_cell.angle_beta   90.00
_cell.angle_gamma   90.00
#
_symmetry.space_group_name_H-M   'P 1'
#
loop_
_entity.id
_entity.type
_entity.pdbx_description
1 polymer ?
#
loop_
_entity_poly.entity_id
_entity_poly.type
_entity_poly.pdbx_seq_one_letter_code
_entity_poly.pdbx_strand_id
1 'polypeptide(L)'
;MTAKSTATSAGTSAAPPRWLVKTATRLHVLLSRLTGGHLFNSLGGDDVCFVTMKGAKSGRTLTIPLMYVPHRDGVLLVASLGGAPRNPVWYNNLVKHPEITVRHRHDRMKLRARLATPEEKPGLWPICDQHYAPYADYRKRTTRDIPIFVCEPAP
;
A
#
# COMPACT_ATOMS: atom_id res chain seq x y z
N MET A 1 -67.33 -2.87 3.67
CA MET A 1 -66.12 -3.57 3.16
C MET A 1 -64.97 -2.59 3.14
N THR A 2 -64.09 -2.67 4.14
CA THR A 2 -63.01 -1.72 4.43
C THR A 2 -61.69 -2.32 3.94
N ALA A 3 -61.07 -1.67 2.96
CA ALA A 3 -59.76 -2.03 2.46
C ALA A 3 -58.66 -1.33 3.33
N LYS A 4 -57.83 -2.12 3.99
CA LYS A 4 -56.67 -1.67 4.77
C LYS A 4 -55.47 -1.38 3.85
N SER A 5 -55.08 -0.12 3.78
CA SER A 5 -53.84 0.30 3.13
C SER A 5 -52.65 0.04 4.07
N THR A 6 -51.71 -0.79 3.66
CA THR A 6 -50.46 -1.03 4.34
C THR A 6 -49.42 -0.03 3.83
N ALA A 7 -49.05 0.92 4.66
CA ALA A 7 -47.94 1.86 4.40
C ALA A 7 -46.61 1.15 4.63
N THR A 8 -45.80 1.03 3.57
CA THR A 8 -44.42 0.57 3.63
C THR A 8 -43.54 1.72 4.13
N SER A 9 -42.92 1.53 5.29
CA SER A 9 -41.95 2.47 5.85
C SER A 9 -40.65 2.41 5.07
N ALA A 10 -40.33 3.50 4.32
CA ALA A 10 -39.03 3.71 3.71
C ALA A 10 -37.99 3.99 4.81
N GLY A 11 -37.03 3.10 4.94
CA GLY A 11 -35.88 3.26 5.81
C GLY A 11 -35.02 4.44 5.32
N THR A 12 -34.95 5.49 6.12
CA THR A 12 -34.10 6.66 5.88
C THR A 12 -32.65 6.25 6.13
N SER A 13 -31.90 5.99 5.06
CA SER A 13 -30.45 5.85 5.11
C SER A 13 -29.85 7.21 5.46
N ALA A 14 -29.43 7.38 6.70
CA ALA A 14 -28.76 8.59 7.16
C ALA A 14 -27.40 8.73 6.47
N ALA A 15 -27.19 9.84 5.77
CA ALA A 15 -25.91 10.16 5.16
C ALA A 15 -24.81 10.24 6.23
N PRO A 16 -23.58 9.72 5.96
CA PRO A 16 -22.51 9.75 6.94
C PRO A 16 -22.12 11.19 7.31
N PRO A 17 -21.75 11.44 8.57
CA PRO A 17 -21.45 12.79 9.03
C PRO A 17 -20.26 13.41 8.27
N ARG A 18 -20.37 14.70 7.98
CA ARG A 18 -19.42 15.47 7.12
C ARG A 18 -17.95 15.39 7.56
N TRP A 19 -17.66 15.12 8.84
CA TRP A 19 -16.29 14.94 9.32
C TRP A 19 -15.69 13.59 8.89
N LEU A 20 -16.48 12.53 8.81
CA LEU A 20 -16.06 11.23 8.31
C LEU A 20 -15.69 11.30 6.81
N VAL A 21 -16.48 12.05 6.03
CA VAL A 21 -16.20 12.27 4.60
C VAL A 21 -14.90 13.05 4.42
N LYS A 22 -14.66 14.10 5.23
CA LYS A 22 -13.43 14.89 5.15
C LYS A 22 -12.19 14.08 5.54
N THR A 23 -12.29 13.20 6.52
CA THR A 23 -11.18 12.32 6.95
C THR A 23 -10.88 11.25 5.90
N ALA A 24 -11.92 10.62 5.33
CA ALA A 24 -11.80 9.67 4.25
C ALA A 24 -11.19 10.32 2.99
N THR A 25 -11.61 11.54 2.63
CA THR A 25 -11.08 12.28 1.49
C THR A 25 -9.61 12.66 1.68
N ARG A 26 -9.20 13.07 2.89
CA ARG A 26 -7.79 13.38 3.20
C ARG A 26 -6.91 12.14 3.15
N LEU A 27 -7.39 11.02 3.68
CA LEU A 27 -6.70 9.74 3.60
C LEU A 27 -6.61 9.28 2.14
N HIS A 28 -7.69 9.40 1.37
CA HIS A 28 -7.73 9.09 -0.05
C HIS A 28 -6.73 9.92 -0.86
N VAL A 29 -6.70 11.23 -0.67
CA VAL A 29 -5.75 12.13 -1.34
C VAL A 29 -4.31 11.84 -0.93
N LEU A 30 -4.06 11.53 0.34
CA LEU A 30 -2.73 11.16 0.82
C LEU A 30 -2.26 9.84 0.20
N LEU A 31 -3.13 8.84 0.16
CA LEU A 31 -2.87 7.54 -0.45
C LEU A 31 -2.67 7.65 -1.97
N SER A 32 -3.50 8.45 -2.66
CA SER A 32 -3.34 8.73 -4.09
C SER A 32 -1.99 9.39 -4.40
N ARG A 33 -1.53 10.31 -3.56
CA ARG A 33 -0.21 10.96 -3.70
C ARG A 33 0.96 10.02 -3.42
N LEU A 34 0.79 9.07 -2.49
CA LEU A 34 1.82 8.10 -2.13
C LEU A 34 1.96 6.97 -3.17
N THR A 35 0.88 6.67 -3.89
CA THR A 35 0.79 5.53 -4.82
C THR A 35 0.64 5.94 -6.28
N GLY A 36 0.70 7.25 -6.59
CA GLY A 36 0.49 7.75 -7.94
C GLY A 36 -0.92 7.54 -8.49
N GLY A 37 -1.93 7.43 -7.61
CA GLY A 37 -3.35 7.32 -7.99
C GLY A 37 -3.80 5.91 -8.39
N HIS A 38 -2.89 4.97 -8.59
CA HIS A 38 -3.21 3.65 -9.14
C HIS A 38 -3.72 2.63 -8.10
N LEU A 39 -3.45 2.84 -6.80
CA LEU A 39 -3.84 1.87 -5.77
C LEU A 39 -5.37 1.77 -5.59
N PHE A 40 -6.11 2.82 -5.88
CA PHE A 40 -7.56 2.87 -5.68
C PHE A 40 -8.39 2.31 -6.83
N ASN A 41 -7.86 2.27 -8.04
CA ASN A 41 -8.56 1.60 -9.14
C ASN A 41 -8.50 0.06 -9.02
N SER A 42 -7.61 -0.46 -8.21
CA SER A 42 -7.35 -1.90 -8.06
C SER A 42 -7.78 -2.51 -6.73
N LEU A 43 -8.35 -1.75 -5.79
CA LEU A 43 -8.83 -2.30 -4.50
C LEU A 43 -9.95 -3.35 -4.62
N GLY A 44 -10.39 -3.66 -5.83
CA GLY A 44 -11.37 -4.72 -6.11
C GLY A 44 -10.78 -6.12 -6.25
N GLY A 45 -9.45 -6.30 -6.29
CA GLY A 45 -8.83 -7.60 -6.52
C GLY A 45 -7.35 -7.73 -6.13
N ASP A 46 -6.65 -6.64 -5.88
CA ASP A 46 -5.23 -6.70 -5.53
C ASP A 46 -5.01 -6.96 -4.04
N ASP A 47 -4.02 -7.78 -3.74
CA ASP A 47 -3.65 -8.13 -2.37
C ASP A 47 -2.77 -7.02 -1.77
N VAL A 48 -3.23 -6.40 -0.68
CA VAL A 48 -2.62 -5.23 -0.04
C VAL A 48 -2.23 -5.56 1.39
N CYS A 49 -1.06 -5.09 1.81
CA CYS A 49 -0.64 -5.09 3.21
C CYS A 49 -0.53 -3.68 3.77
N PHE A 50 -0.60 -3.56 5.09
CA PHE A 50 -0.40 -2.30 5.81
C PHE A 50 0.98 -2.30 6.45
N VAL A 51 1.83 -1.37 6.03
CA VAL A 51 3.21 -1.24 6.51
C VAL A 51 3.29 -0.10 7.50
N THR A 52 3.61 -0.43 8.74
CA THR A 52 3.86 0.53 9.83
C THR A 52 5.36 0.78 9.93
N MET A 53 5.75 2.05 9.86
CA MET A 53 7.14 2.48 9.84
C MET A 53 7.33 3.79 10.59
N LYS A 54 8.58 4.17 10.86
CA LYS A 54 8.95 5.44 11.49
C LYS A 54 9.32 6.46 10.42
N GLY A 55 8.79 7.68 10.53
CA GLY A 55 9.09 8.77 9.60
C GLY A 55 10.52 9.25 9.71
N ALA A 56 11.24 9.35 8.58
CA ALA A 56 12.66 9.75 8.53
C ALA A 56 12.93 11.14 9.11
N LYS A 57 12.02 12.09 8.89
CA LYS A 57 12.13 13.48 9.36
C LYS A 57 11.42 13.69 10.69
N SER A 58 10.20 13.20 10.83
CA SER A 58 9.33 13.47 11.98
C SER A 58 9.54 12.53 13.16
N GLY A 59 10.13 11.35 12.93
CA GLY A 59 10.19 10.28 13.93
C GLY A 59 8.84 9.67 14.31
N ARG A 60 7.73 10.17 13.74
CA ARG A 60 6.37 9.70 14.05
C ARG A 60 6.12 8.36 13.38
N THR A 61 5.38 7.50 14.05
CA THR A 61 4.88 6.25 13.47
C THR A 61 3.78 6.56 12.47
N LEU A 62 3.85 5.95 11.29
CA LEU A 62 2.85 6.03 10.25
C LEU A 62 2.59 4.66 9.65
N THR A 63 1.38 4.44 9.15
CA THR A 63 0.97 3.21 8.48
C THR A 63 0.43 3.54 7.10
N ILE A 64 0.93 2.85 6.10
CA ILE A 64 0.51 3.03 4.71
C ILE A 64 0.16 1.67 4.07
N PRO A 65 -0.80 1.63 3.12
CA PRO A 65 -1.06 0.45 2.33
C PRO A 65 -0.05 0.35 1.19
N LEU A 66 0.48 -0.85 0.97
CA LEU A 66 1.35 -1.21 -0.14
C LEU A 66 0.92 -2.56 -0.71
N MET A 67 1.33 -2.85 -1.94
CA MET A 67 1.10 -4.16 -2.55
C MET A 67 1.79 -5.25 -1.74
N TYR A 68 1.04 -6.33 -1.46
CA TYR A 68 1.56 -7.48 -0.76
C TYR A 68 2.26 -8.43 -1.74
N VAL A 69 3.56 -8.52 -1.62
CA VAL A 69 4.38 -9.45 -2.40
C VAL A 69 5.11 -10.37 -1.42
N PRO A 70 4.57 -11.57 -1.13
CA PRO A 70 5.22 -12.50 -0.22
C PRO A 70 6.55 -13.00 -0.79
N HIS A 71 7.55 -13.09 0.04
CA HIS A 71 8.86 -13.61 -0.32
C HIS A 71 9.52 -14.28 0.90
N ARG A 72 9.76 -15.60 0.81
CA ARG A 72 10.28 -16.39 1.94
C ARG A 72 9.43 -16.16 3.20
N ASP A 73 10.04 -15.85 4.33
CA ASP A 73 9.37 -15.59 5.61
C ASP A 73 8.98 -14.11 5.79
N GLY A 74 8.99 -13.32 4.71
CA GLY A 74 8.70 -11.90 4.74
C GLY A 74 8.03 -11.39 3.48
N VAL A 75 8.35 -10.16 3.07
CA VAL A 75 7.72 -9.50 1.93
C VAL A 75 8.71 -8.69 1.11
N LEU A 76 8.40 -8.46 -0.16
CA LEU A 76 9.04 -7.45 -1.00
C LEU A 76 8.19 -6.18 -1.01
N LEU A 77 8.83 -5.02 -0.88
CA LEU A 77 8.19 -3.72 -1.04
C LEU A 77 8.83 -2.97 -2.20
N VAL A 78 8.04 -2.62 -3.20
CA VAL A 78 8.53 -1.99 -4.44
C VAL A 78 8.30 -0.49 -4.41
N ALA A 79 9.37 0.30 -4.45
CA ALA A 79 9.32 1.76 -4.40
C ALA A 79 9.03 2.37 -5.79
N SER A 80 7.98 1.88 -6.46
CA SER A 80 7.66 2.21 -7.85
C SER A 80 7.11 3.62 -8.04
N LEU A 81 6.24 4.10 -7.14
CA LEU A 81 5.48 5.35 -7.29
C LEU A 81 4.85 5.49 -8.70
N GLY A 82 4.29 4.38 -9.25
CA GLY A 82 3.69 4.38 -10.59
C GLY A 82 4.65 4.63 -11.74
N GLY A 83 5.95 4.43 -11.55
CA GLY A 83 6.98 4.75 -12.53
C GLY A 83 7.38 6.24 -12.56
N ALA A 84 7.06 7.01 -11.52
CA ALA A 84 7.51 8.40 -11.40
C ALA A 84 9.04 8.51 -11.36
N PRO A 85 9.63 9.67 -11.77
CA PRO A 85 11.08 9.86 -11.83
C PRO A 85 11.75 9.96 -10.46
N ARG A 86 10.98 9.90 -9.38
CA ARG A 86 11.46 9.99 -7.99
C ARG A 86 10.97 8.80 -7.17
N ASN A 87 11.64 8.52 -6.05
CA ASN A 87 11.18 7.54 -5.09
C ASN A 87 9.96 8.05 -4.29
N PRO A 88 9.08 7.16 -3.80
CA PRO A 88 8.04 7.53 -2.86
C PRO A 88 8.67 8.03 -1.54
N VAL A 89 7.93 8.86 -0.81
CA VAL A 89 8.43 9.46 0.46
C VAL A 89 8.82 8.38 1.49
N TRP A 90 8.10 7.28 1.53
CA TRP A 90 8.35 6.18 2.46
C TRP A 90 9.67 5.44 2.21
N TYR A 91 10.28 5.56 1.02
CA TYR A 91 11.60 5.02 0.73
C TYR A 91 12.65 5.52 1.75
N ASN A 92 12.70 6.84 1.97
CA ASN A 92 13.64 7.42 2.93
C ASN A 92 13.35 6.99 4.38
N ASN A 93 12.09 6.68 4.70
CA ASN A 93 11.73 6.19 6.01
C ASN A 93 12.37 4.82 6.27
N LEU A 94 12.27 3.90 5.32
CA LEU A 94 12.83 2.55 5.44
C LEU A 94 14.36 2.56 5.40
N VAL A 95 14.97 3.42 4.60
CA VAL A 95 16.44 3.56 4.58
C VAL A 95 16.96 4.02 5.94
N LYS A 96 16.27 4.98 6.58
CA LYS A 96 16.71 5.53 7.87
C LYS A 96 16.27 4.65 9.06
N HIS A 97 15.09 4.06 9.00
CA HIS A 97 14.47 3.27 10.07
C HIS A 97 13.96 1.95 9.47
N PRO A 98 14.84 0.94 9.34
CA PRO A 98 14.51 -0.28 8.62
C PRO A 98 13.54 -1.22 9.36
N GLU A 99 13.35 -1.04 10.67
CA GLU A 99 12.40 -1.86 11.43
C GLU A 99 10.96 -1.46 11.09
N ILE A 100 10.19 -2.43 10.60
CA ILE A 100 8.80 -2.24 10.20
C ILE A 100 7.91 -3.32 10.80
N THR A 101 6.62 -3.02 10.83
CA THR A 101 5.58 -4.03 11.05
C THR A 101 4.71 -4.10 9.82
N VAL A 102 4.57 -5.29 9.26
CA VAL A 102 3.68 -5.56 8.14
C VAL A 102 2.46 -6.32 8.65
N ARG A 103 1.27 -5.83 8.34
CA ARG A 103 0.01 -6.50 8.61
C ARG A 103 -0.65 -6.84 7.28
N HIS A 104 -0.91 -8.13 7.08
CA HIS A 104 -1.65 -8.65 5.94
C HIS A 104 -2.77 -9.54 6.45
N ARG A 105 -4.02 -9.18 6.17
CA ARG A 105 -5.21 -9.85 6.71
C ARG A 105 -5.17 -9.94 8.25
N HIS A 106 -5.03 -11.13 8.81
CA HIS A 106 -4.94 -11.38 10.26
C HIS A 106 -3.50 -11.49 10.77
N ASP A 107 -2.55 -11.66 9.86
CA ASP A 107 -1.14 -11.85 10.19
C ASP A 107 -0.43 -10.53 10.45
N ARG A 108 0.48 -10.55 11.40
CA ARG A 108 1.34 -9.43 11.75
C ARG A 108 2.78 -9.89 11.87
N MET A 109 3.64 -9.31 11.04
CA MET A 109 5.06 -9.65 10.96
C MET A 109 5.91 -8.45 11.38
N LYS A 110 6.89 -8.67 12.25
CA LYS A 110 7.96 -7.70 12.55
C LYS A 110 9.13 -8.01 11.64
N LEU A 111 9.46 -7.10 10.76
CA LEU A 111 10.45 -7.31 9.72
C LEU A 111 11.50 -6.20 9.74
N ARG A 112 12.67 -6.50 9.19
CA ARG A 112 13.71 -5.55 8.88
C ARG A 112 13.84 -5.42 7.36
N ALA A 113 13.74 -4.18 6.86
CA ALA A 113 13.84 -3.86 5.45
C ALA A 113 15.30 -3.58 5.06
N ARG A 114 15.75 -4.15 3.95
CA ARG A 114 17.00 -3.80 3.29
C ARG A 114 16.78 -3.61 1.81
N LEU A 115 17.60 -2.80 1.17
CA LEU A 115 17.57 -2.69 -0.29
C LEU A 115 18.07 -3.99 -0.92
N ALA A 116 17.38 -4.45 -1.95
CA ALA A 116 17.87 -5.50 -2.82
C ALA A 116 19.12 -5.04 -3.57
N THR A 117 20.11 -5.91 -3.70
CA THR A 117 21.29 -5.62 -4.51
C THR A 117 20.96 -5.66 -6.01
N PRO A 118 21.80 -5.06 -6.88
CA PRO A 118 21.60 -5.18 -8.33
C PRO A 118 21.55 -6.64 -8.83
N GLU A 119 22.30 -7.53 -8.19
CA GLU A 119 22.38 -8.96 -8.53
C GLU A 119 21.12 -9.73 -8.11
N GLU A 120 20.45 -9.31 -7.03
CA GLU A 120 19.21 -9.92 -6.55
C GLU A 120 18.01 -9.53 -7.42
N LYS A 121 17.96 -8.30 -7.92
CA LYS A 121 16.79 -7.74 -8.63
C LYS A 121 16.28 -8.57 -9.81
N PRO A 122 17.14 -9.12 -10.69
CA PRO A 122 16.66 -9.96 -11.80
C PRO A 122 15.83 -11.16 -11.35
N GLY A 123 16.15 -11.75 -10.19
CA GLY A 123 15.38 -12.83 -9.59
C GLY A 123 14.11 -12.39 -8.86
N LEU A 124 14.08 -11.14 -8.37
CA LEU A 124 12.95 -10.61 -7.60
C LEU A 124 11.84 -10.01 -8.47
N TRP A 125 12.18 -9.42 -9.63
CA TRP A 125 11.20 -8.81 -10.51
C TRP A 125 10.10 -9.76 -10.99
N PRO A 126 10.39 -11.01 -11.41
CA PRO A 126 9.34 -11.96 -11.80
C PRO A 126 8.34 -12.22 -10.66
N ILE A 127 8.81 -12.28 -9.41
CA ILE A 127 7.95 -12.45 -8.23
C ILE A 127 7.05 -11.22 -8.05
N CYS A 128 7.63 -10.02 -8.14
CA CYS A 128 6.87 -8.77 -8.04
C CYS A 128 5.79 -8.67 -9.13
N ASP A 129 6.14 -8.96 -10.38
CA ASP A 129 5.24 -8.89 -11.54
C ASP A 129 4.10 -9.91 -11.45
N GLN A 130 4.36 -11.09 -10.89
CA GLN A 130 3.34 -12.11 -10.66
C GLN A 130 2.26 -11.62 -9.67
N HIS A 131 2.66 -10.87 -8.64
CA HIS A 131 1.73 -10.35 -7.64
C HIS A 131 1.07 -9.02 -8.05
N TYR A 132 1.74 -8.24 -8.89
CA TYR A 132 1.20 -6.98 -9.40
C TYR A 132 1.76 -6.65 -10.78
N ALA A 133 1.08 -7.12 -11.83
CA ALA A 133 1.48 -6.98 -13.22
C ALA A 133 1.83 -5.55 -13.66
N PRO A 134 1.19 -4.46 -13.15
CA PRO A 134 1.55 -3.09 -13.53
C PRO A 134 2.99 -2.67 -13.23
N TYR A 135 3.73 -3.39 -12.37
CA TYR A 135 5.16 -3.09 -12.13
C TYR A 135 6.00 -3.15 -13.39
N ALA A 136 5.69 -4.05 -14.33
CA ALA A 136 6.38 -4.14 -15.62
C ALA A 136 6.24 -2.84 -16.43
N ASP A 137 5.04 -2.23 -16.44
CA ASP A 137 4.80 -0.97 -17.12
C ASP A 137 5.41 0.22 -16.38
N TYR A 138 5.46 0.19 -15.07
CA TYR A 138 6.11 1.23 -14.28
C TYR A 138 7.61 1.32 -14.58
N ARG A 139 8.28 0.17 -14.76
CA ARG A 139 9.70 0.14 -15.19
C ARG A 139 9.92 0.76 -16.57
N LYS A 140 8.95 0.62 -17.49
CA LYS A 140 9.04 1.21 -18.84
C LYS A 140 8.86 2.74 -18.83
N ARG A 141 8.16 3.29 -17.83
CA ARG A 141 7.85 4.73 -17.72
C ARG A 141 8.98 5.57 -17.15
N THR A 142 10.01 4.96 -16.62
CA THR A 142 11.12 5.67 -15.97
C THR A 142 12.46 5.06 -16.33
N THR A 143 13.47 5.91 -16.43
CA THR A 143 14.88 5.48 -16.54
C THR A 143 15.52 5.20 -15.17
N ARG A 144 14.80 5.52 -14.10
CA ARG A 144 15.21 5.26 -12.73
C ARG A 144 15.22 3.76 -12.45
N ASP A 145 16.26 3.27 -11.80
CA ASP A 145 16.28 1.93 -11.26
C ASP A 145 15.36 1.87 -10.03
N ILE A 146 14.16 1.29 -10.20
CA ILE A 146 13.16 1.21 -9.14
C ILE A 146 13.68 0.34 -7.99
N PRO A 147 13.77 0.87 -6.74
CA PRO A 147 14.22 0.10 -5.61
C PRO A 147 13.21 -0.97 -5.18
N ILE A 148 13.73 -2.13 -4.81
CA ILE A 148 13.00 -3.19 -4.11
C ILE A 148 13.60 -3.31 -2.71
N PHE A 149 12.76 -3.29 -1.69
CA PHE A 149 13.16 -3.67 -0.34
C PHE A 149 12.83 -5.14 -0.10
N VAL A 150 13.83 -5.89 0.36
CA VAL A 150 13.66 -7.24 0.90
C VAL A 150 13.43 -7.07 2.39
N CYS A 151 12.26 -7.45 2.87
CA CYS A 151 11.86 -7.33 4.27
C CYS A 151 11.81 -8.74 4.88
N GLU A 152 12.72 -9.03 5.79
CA GLU A 152 12.91 -10.33 6.40
C GLU A 152 12.66 -10.25 7.91
N PRO A 153 12.34 -11.36 8.60
CA PRO A 153 12.23 -11.37 10.07
C PRO A 153 13.47 -10.75 10.69
N ALA A 154 13.27 -9.86 11.66
CA ALA A 154 14.39 -9.31 12.44
C ALA A 154 15.04 -10.43 13.25
N PRO A 155 16.38 -10.48 13.33
CA PRO A 155 17.10 -11.47 14.13
C PRO A 155 16.76 -11.35 15.64
#